data_8719f1c8264acb35a8e9e5f9f9d8b24d
#
_entry.id   8719f1c8264acb35a8e9e5f9f9d8b24d
#
_cell.length_a   1.000
_cell.length_b   1.000
_cell.length_c   1.000
_cell.angle_alpha   90.00
_cell.angle_beta   90.00
_cell.angle_gamma   90.00
#
_symmetry.space_group_name_H-M   'P 1'
#
loop_
_entity.id
_entity.type
_entity.pdbx_description
1 polymer ?
#
loop_
_entity_poly.entity_id
_entity_poly.type
_entity_poly.pdbx_seq_one_letter_code
_entity_poly.pdbx_strand_id
1 'polypeptide(L)'
;DVCRAQAQALNRGFIKRMQTGLPWITIKTATSLDGRSALANGCSQWITSAEARQDVHKMRARYDAIMTGIGTVLADDPSLNARSPEIDHVVQPLRVVLDPNLTMPHDAKMLGLEGHTIVFTDKLITDIDEQLSQRCEIVPLDTHNGRFDMPTVLQNLAEREINNVMVEAGLSLIHI
;
A
#
# COMPACT_ATOMS: atom_id res chain seq x y z
N ASP A 1 -18.15 -18.18 -25.81
CA ASP A 1 -17.02 -17.33 -25.36
C ASP A 1 -15.83 -18.20 -24.97
N VAL A 2 -14.82 -18.26 -25.84
CA VAL A 2 -13.59 -19.02 -25.59
C VAL A 2 -12.79 -18.28 -24.50
N CYS A 3 -12.34 -19.00 -23.46
CA CYS A 3 -11.48 -18.48 -22.37
C CYS A 3 -12.09 -17.34 -21.51
N ARG A 4 -13.40 -17.19 -21.43
CA ARG A 4 -14.03 -16.10 -20.66
C ARG A 4 -13.60 -16.10 -19.19
N ALA A 5 -13.60 -17.25 -18.52
CA ALA A 5 -13.24 -17.34 -17.11
C ALA A 5 -11.77 -16.93 -16.86
N GLN A 6 -10.86 -17.36 -17.73
CA GLN A 6 -9.45 -17.01 -17.65
C GLN A 6 -9.23 -15.51 -17.90
N ALA A 7 -9.92 -14.95 -18.90
CA ALA A 7 -9.86 -13.51 -19.20
C ALA A 7 -10.41 -12.67 -18.04
N GLN A 8 -11.49 -13.10 -17.41
CA GLN A 8 -12.05 -12.43 -16.22
C GLN A 8 -11.11 -12.51 -15.01
N ALA A 9 -10.48 -13.67 -14.79
CA ALA A 9 -9.51 -13.84 -13.71
C ALA A 9 -8.27 -12.95 -13.91
N LEU A 10 -7.78 -12.83 -15.13
CA LEU A 10 -6.63 -11.99 -15.48
C LEU A 10 -6.94 -10.51 -15.29
N ASN A 11 -8.15 -10.07 -15.64
CA ASN A 11 -8.57 -8.67 -15.62
C ASN A 11 -9.46 -8.33 -14.41
N ARG A 12 -9.42 -9.12 -13.35
CA ARG A 12 -10.35 -8.99 -12.20
C ARG A 12 -10.36 -7.60 -11.57
N GLY A 13 -9.20 -6.93 -11.46
CA GLY A 13 -9.10 -5.58 -10.90
C GLY A 13 -9.78 -4.54 -11.77
N PHE A 14 -9.46 -4.53 -13.06
CA PHE A 14 -10.11 -3.65 -14.03
C PHE A 14 -11.64 -3.86 -14.06
N ILE A 15 -12.08 -5.11 -14.15
CA ILE A 15 -13.50 -5.44 -14.19
C ILE A 15 -14.21 -4.96 -12.92
N LYS A 16 -13.61 -5.21 -11.74
CA LYS A 16 -14.18 -4.75 -10.48
C LYS A 16 -14.29 -3.22 -10.44
N ARG A 17 -13.23 -2.50 -10.81
CA ARG A 17 -13.26 -1.03 -10.84
C ARG A 17 -14.36 -0.51 -11.76
N MET A 18 -14.50 -1.07 -12.97
CA MET A 18 -15.54 -0.67 -13.92
C MET A 18 -16.97 -0.96 -13.43
N GLN A 19 -17.15 -2.05 -12.68
CA GLN A 19 -18.49 -2.46 -12.21
C GLN A 19 -18.89 -1.80 -10.88
N THR A 20 -17.93 -1.52 -10.00
CA THR A 20 -18.21 -1.10 -8.62
C THR A 20 -17.63 0.25 -8.25
N GLY A 21 -16.79 0.85 -9.10
CA GLY A 21 -16.03 2.06 -8.77
C GLY A 21 -14.90 1.84 -7.73
N LEU A 22 -14.57 0.59 -7.40
CA LEU A 22 -13.57 0.26 -6.38
C LEU A 22 -12.50 -0.69 -6.93
N PRO A 23 -11.22 -0.57 -6.51
CA PRO A 23 -10.16 -1.46 -6.91
C PRO A 23 -10.32 -2.86 -6.31
N TRP A 24 -9.59 -3.82 -6.86
CA TRP A 24 -9.40 -5.13 -6.25
C TRP A 24 -8.36 -5.04 -5.14
N ILE A 25 -8.72 -5.52 -3.94
CA ILE A 25 -7.84 -5.49 -2.77
C ILE A 25 -7.30 -6.88 -2.50
N THR A 26 -5.99 -6.94 -2.28
CA THR A 26 -5.30 -8.12 -1.77
C THR A 26 -4.57 -7.74 -0.50
N ILE A 27 -4.81 -8.49 0.58
CA ILE A 27 -4.12 -8.30 1.84
C ILE A 27 -2.97 -9.31 1.90
N LYS A 28 -1.74 -8.81 2.04
CA LYS A 28 -0.56 -9.64 2.26
C LYS A 28 -0.19 -9.60 3.74
N THR A 29 -0.15 -10.74 4.37
CA THR A 29 0.30 -10.92 5.76
C THR A 29 1.56 -11.78 5.80
N ALA A 30 2.40 -11.53 6.80
CA ALA A 30 3.52 -12.41 7.15
C ALA A 30 3.29 -12.88 8.59
N THR A 31 3.03 -14.17 8.77
CA THR A 31 2.71 -14.75 10.08
C THR A 31 3.47 -16.06 10.29
N SER A 32 3.74 -16.36 11.55
CA SER A 32 4.13 -17.70 11.96
C SER A 32 2.98 -18.70 11.79
N LEU A 33 3.25 -19.97 11.95
CA LEU A 33 2.23 -21.03 11.79
C LEU A 33 1.07 -20.90 12.79
N ASP A 34 1.32 -20.32 13.98
CA ASP A 34 0.31 -20.00 14.99
C ASP A 34 -0.32 -18.60 14.81
N GLY A 35 -0.11 -17.96 13.64
CA GLY A 35 -0.78 -16.72 13.25
C GLY A 35 -0.18 -15.43 13.83
N ARG A 36 1.00 -15.48 14.45
CA ARG A 36 1.65 -14.30 15.03
C ARG A 36 2.44 -13.53 13.99
N SER A 37 2.30 -12.21 13.98
CA SER A 37 3.02 -11.29 13.10
C SER A 37 4.27 -10.67 13.72
N ALA A 38 4.49 -10.87 15.03
CA ALA A 38 5.67 -10.43 15.77
C ALA A 38 5.86 -11.27 17.02
N LEU A 39 7.07 -11.25 17.57
CA LEU A 39 7.37 -11.76 18.90
C LEU A 39 6.77 -10.88 20.00
N ALA A 40 6.71 -11.36 21.24
CA ALA A 40 6.19 -10.59 22.37
C ALA A 40 6.96 -9.27 22.64
N ASN A 41 8.20 -9.18 22.22
CA ASN A 41 9.04 -7.97 22.29
C ASN A 41 8.86 -7.03 21.07
N GLY A 42 7.92 -7.31 20.18
CA GLY A 42 7.66 -6.52 18.97
C GLY A 42 8.57 -6.84 17.78
N CYS A 43 9.56 -7.73 17.91
CA CYS A 43 10.43 -8.09 16.80
C CYS A 43 9.66 -8.90 15.76
N SER A 44 9.60 -8.39 14.50
CA SER A 44 8.91 -9.00 13.36
C SER A 44 9.87 -9.55 12.28
N GLN A 45 11.17 -9.36 12.43
CA GLN A 45 12.17 -9.73 11.44
C GLN A 45 12.97 -10.97 11.92
N TRP A 46 13.10 -12.10 11.16
CA TRP A 46 12.41 -12.37 9.88
C TRP A 46 11.45 -13.54 10.09
N ILE A 47 10.17 -13.34 9.86
CA ILE A 47 9.16 -14.41 10.01
C ILE A 47 9.16 -15.32 8.79
N THR A 48 9.45 -14.76 7.61
CA THR A 48 9.46 -15.49 6.33
C THR A 48 10.85 -15.63 5.76
N SER A 49 11.07 -16.68 4.93
CA SER A 49 12.33 -16.96 4.27
C SER A 49 12.74 -15.86 3.27
N ALA A 50 14.00 -15.89 2.82
CA ALA A 50 14.51 -14.98 1.79
C ALA A 50 13.76 -15.15 0.47
N GLU A 51 13.45 -16.38 0.09
CA GLU A 51 12.69 -16.72 -1.13
C GLU A 51 11.27 -16.16 -1.07
N ALA A 52 10.59 -16.30 0.08
CA ALA A 52 9.26 -15.73 0.27
C ALA A 52 9.27 -14.19 0.17
N ARG A 53 10.31 -13.53 0.70
CA ARG A 53 10.49 -12.08 0.55
C ARG A 53 10.79 -11.68 -0.89
N GLN A 54 11.53 -12.50 -1.65
CA GLN A 54 11.76 -12.27 -3.07
C GLN A 54 10.45 -12.40 -3.86
N ASP A 55 9.61 -13.36 -3.53
CA ASP A 55 8.30 -13.52 -4.16
C ASP A 55 7.38 -12.32 -3.91
N VAL A 56 7.45 -11.69 -2.72
CA VAL A 56 6.73 -10.44 -2.45
C VAL A 56 7.12 -9.33 -3.45
N HIS A 57 8.38 -9.22 -3.84
CA HIS A 57 8.80 -8.25 -4.86
C HIS A 57 8.21 -8.54 -6.23
N LYS A 58 8.07 -9.82 -6.61
CA LYS A 58 7.36 -10.21 -7.83
C LYS A 58 5.86 -9.90 -7.74
N MET A 59 5.27 -10.08 -6.55
CA MET A 59 3.88 -9.68 -6.33
C MET A 59 3.74 -8.16 -6.50
N ARG A 60 4.58 -7.35 -5.83
CA ARG A 60 4.52 -5.88 -5.93
C ARG A 60 4.57 -5.38 -7.37
N ALA A 61 5.37 -6.00 -8.22
CA ALA A 61 5.47 -5.66 -9.65
C ALA A 61 4.18 -5.90 -10.46
N ARG A 62 3.19 -6.57 -9.88
CA ARG A 62 1.90 -6.90 -10.52
C ARG A 62 0.74 -6.04 -9.98
N TYR A 63 1.00 -5.17 -9.03
CA TYR A 63 -0.02 -4.32 -8.43
C TYR A 63 0.19 -2.87 -8.83
N ASP A 64 -0.90 -2.14 -9.02
CA ASP A 64 -0.85 -0.73 -9.37
C ASP A 64 -0.48 0.11 -8.14
N ALA A 65 -0.88 -0.33 -6.95
CA ALA A 65 -0.57 0.35 -5.69
C ALA A 65 -0.27 -0.61 -4.53
N ILE A 66 0.63 -0.17 -3.64
CA ILE A 66 0.92 -0.81 -2.35
C ILE A 66 0.49 0.14 -1.25
N MET A 67 -0.40 -0.30 -0.38
CA MET A 67 -0.95 0.52 0.71
C MET A 67 -0.48 0.03 2.07
N THR A 68 -0.10 0.97 2.92
CA THR A 68 0.28 0.73 4.31
C THR A 68 -0.24 1.82 5.24
N GLY A 69 -0.16 1.60 6.56
CA GLY A 69 -0.39 2.63 7.57
C GLY A 69 0.90 3.27 8.05
N ILE A 70 0.81 4.49 8.57
CA ILE A 70 1.96 5.24 9.11
C ILE A 70 2.71 4.48 10.19
N GLY A 71 2.02 3.68 11.01
CA GLY A 71 2.66 2.86 12.03
C GLY A 71 3.70 1.89 11.47
N THR A 72 3.49 1.33 10.27
CA THR A 72 4.48 0.49 9.59
C THR A 72 5.67 1.32 9.10
N VAL A 73 5.42 2.53 8.61
CA VAL A 73 6.50 3.43 8.16
C VAL A 73 7.40 3.82 9.33
N LEU A 74 6.82 4.19 10.44
CA LEU A 74 7.57 4.60 11.65
C LEU A 74 8.34 3.43 12.29
N ALA A 75 7.81 2.22 12.20
CA ALA A 75 8.45 1.04 12.80
C ALA A 75 9.56 0.43 11.93
N ASP A 76 9.34 0.35 10.60
CA ASP A 76 10.16 -0.49 9.72
C ASP A 76 10.87 0.30 8.62
N ASP A 77 10.57 1.59 8.42
CA ASP A 77 11.03 2.43 7.30
C ASP A 77 11.08 1.66 5.96
N PRO A 78 9.92 1.15 5.50
CA PRO A 78 9.88 0.24 4.37
C PRO A 78 10.05 0.96 3.03
N SER A 79 10.71 0.31 2.10
CA SER A 79 10.86 0.83 0.72
C SER A 79 9.58 0.74 -0.10
N LEU A 80 8.73 -0.24 0.13
CA LEU A 80 7.49 -0.56 -0.61
C LEU A 80 7.64 -0.54 -2.14
N ASN A 81 8.84 -0.79 -2.64
CA ASN A 81 9.14 -0.85 -4.07
C ASN A 81 9.18 -2.30 -4.57
N ALA A 82 9.01 -2.48 -5.86
CA ALA A 82 9.21 -3.75 -6.53
C ALA A 82 10.66 -3.85 -7.01
N ARG A 83 11.34 -4.97 -6.68
CA ARG A 83 12.70 -5.28 -7.10
C ARG A 83 12.75 -6.76 -7.47
N SER A 84 12.87 -7.07 -8.74
CA SER A 84 12.98 -8.46 -9.17
C SER A 84 14.04 -8.56 -10.27
N PRO A 85 15.07 -9.38 -10.08
CA PRO A 85 16.08 -9.61 -11.14
C PRO A 85 15.51 -10.36 -12.34
N GLU A 86 14.31 -10.92 -12.22
CA GLU A 86 13.65 -11.70 -13.28
C GLU A 86 12.72 -10.83 -14.15
N ILE A 87 12.57 -9.53 -13.84
CA ILE A 87 11.69 -8.62 -14.58
C ILE A 87 12.55 -7.47 -15.11
N ASP A 88 12.71 -7.39 -16.41
CA ASP A 88 13.52 -6.38 -17.12
C ASP A 88 12.80 -5.06 -17.01
N HIS A 89 12.21 -4.39 -16.69
CA HIS A 89 11.49 -3.11 -16.59
C HIS A 89 10.33 -3.18 -15.61
N VAL A 90 10.67 -3.04 -14.34
CA VAL A 90 9.67 -2.96 -13.28
C VAL A 90 9.07 -1.55 -13.27
N VAL A 91 7.79 -1.44 -13.60
CA VAL A 91 7.02 -0.23 -13.28
C VAL A 91 6.79 -0.23 -11.77
N GLN A 92 7.24 0.84 -11.09
CA GLN A 92 7.08 0.93 -9.65
C GLN A 92 5.61 1.15 -9.28
N PRO A 93 5.07 0.38 -8.32
CA PRO A 93 3.72 0.61 -7.82
C PRO A 93 3.62 1.96 -7.11
N LEU A 94 2.44 2.57 -7.16
CA LEU A 94 2.11 3.72 -6.34
C LEU A 94 2.18 3.32 -4.85
N ARG A 95 2.92 4.06 -4.04
CA ARG A 95 2.95 3.86 -2.59
C ARG A 95 1.88 4.71 -1.94
N VAL A 96 1.05 4.10 -1.11
CA VAL A 96 -0.06 4.75 -0.43
C VAL A 96 0.14 4.59 1.07
N VAL A 97 0.21 5.71 1.79
CA VAL A 97 0.35 5.74 3.24
C VAL A 97 -0.88 6.38 3.86
N LEU A 98 -1.48 5.69 4.83
CA LEU A 98 -2.57 6.23 5.64
C LEU A 98 -1.99 6.86 6.91
N ASP A 99 -1.97 8.20 6.97
CA ASP A 99 -1.36 8.99 8.05
C ASP A 99 -2.29 10.13 8.49
N PRO A 100 -3.28 9.84 9.33
CA PRO A 100 -4.26 10.85 9.77
C PRO A 100 -3.61 12.11 10.34
N ASN A 101 -2.51 11.97 11.03
CA ASN A 101 -1.85 13.06 11.75
C ASN A 101 -0.70 13.73 11.00
N LEU A 102 -0.40 13.26 9.78
CA LEU A 102 0.74 13.71 8.97
C LEU A 102 2.08 13.65 9.75
N THR A 103 2.37 12.47 10.29
CA THR A 103 3.58 12.17 11.05
C THR A 103 4.67 11.51 10.21
N MET A 104 4.47 11.45 8.89
CA MET A 104 5.40 10.90 7.91
C MET A 104 6.78 11.56 8.02
N PRO A 105 7.87 10.80 8.29
CA PRO A 105 9.20 11.37 8.32
C PRO A 105 9.62 11.89 6.94
N HIS A 106 10.25 13.08 6.91
CA HIS A 106 10.73 13.69 5.67
C HIS A 106 11.82 12.87 4.98
N ASP A 107 12.59 12.11 5.75
CA ASP A 107 13.68 11.26 5.31
C ASP A 107 13.28 9.79 5.14
N ALA A 108 11.98 9.47 5.22
CA ALA A 108 11.49 8.13 5.01
C ALA A 108 12.04 7.56 3.69
N LYS A 109 12.62 6.37 3.76
CA LYS A 109 13.33 5.71 2.65
C LYS A 109 12.56 5.70 1.35
N MET A 110 11.26 5.44 1.42
CA MET A 110 10.40 5.38 0.24
C MET A 110 10.33 6.70 -0.52
N LEU A 111 10.49 7.85 0.14
CA LEU A 111 10.42 9.17 -0.50
C LEU A 111 11.66 9.48 -1.36
N GLY A 112 12.78 8.78 -1.13
CA GLY A 112 14.01 8.91 -1.91
C GLY A 112 14.13 7.92 -3.07
N LEU A 113 13.14 7.04 -3.26
CA LEU A 113 13.17 5.99 -4.28
C LEU A 113 12.31 6.35 -5.49
N GLU A 114 12.66 5.76 -6.63
CA GLU A 114 11.84 5.85 -7.85
C GLU A 114 10.38 5.45 -7.59
N GLY A 115 9.45 6.10 -8.28
CA GLY A 115 8.00 5.93 -8.16
C GLY A 115 7.35 7.02 -7.32
N HIS A 116 6.03 7.01 -7.27
CA HIS A 116 5.22 8.02 -6.59
C HIS A 116 4.74 7.54 -5.22
N THR A 117 4.55 8.50 -4.32
CA THR A 117 3.97 8.24 -2.98
C THR A 117 2.80 9.20 -2.76
N ILE A 118 1.68 8.67 -2.29
CA ILE A 118 0.52 9.42 -1.82
C ILE A 118 0.39 9.20 -0.32
N VAL A 119 0.18 10.29 0.41
CA VAL A 119 -0.12 10.26 1.86
C VAL A 119 -1.52 10.82 2.07
N PHE A 120 -2.44 9.97 2.52
CA PHE A 120 -3.75 10.43 2.97
C PHE A 120 -3.65 10.96 4.40
N THR A 121 -4.19 12.15 4.65
CA THR A 121 -4.14 12.80 5.96
C THR A 121 -5.45 13.50 6.32
N ASP A 122 -5.72 13.67 7.63
CA ASP A 122 -6.83 14.48 8.14
C ASP A 122 -6.41 15.94 8.43
N LYS A 123 -5.22 16.32 7.98
CA LYS A 123 -4.73 17.70 8.11
C LYS A 123 -5.25 18.59 7.00
N LEU A 124 -5.54 19.84 7.34
CA LEU A 124 -5.89 20.84 6.35
C LEU A 124 -4.68 21.16 5.45
N ILE A 125 -4.95 21.52 4.21
CA ILE A 125 -3.91 21.86 3.23
C ILE A 125 -3.00 23.02 3.75
N THR A 126 -3.54 23.93 4.56
CA THR A 126 -2.80 25.03 5.17
C THR A 126 -1.75 24.60 6.18
N ASP A 127 -1.88 23.39 6.74
CA ASP A 127 -1.02 22.87 7.80
C ASP A 127 0.03 21.88 7.25
N ILE A 128 0.12 21.75 5.93
CA ILE A 128 1.04 20.83 5.26
C ILE A 128 2.42 21.46 5.17
N ASP A 129 3.41 20.70 5.60
CA ASP A 129 4.82 21.06 5.45
C ASP A 129 5.24 21.06 3.98
N GLU A 130 5.80 22.17 3.53
CA GLU A 130 6.25 22.34 2.14
C GLU A 130 7.34 21.35 1.75
N GLN A 131 8.21 20.95 2.65
CA GLN A 131 9.27 19.99 2.36
C GLN A 131 8.71 18.59 2.07
N LEU A 132 7.66 18.19 2.77
CA LEU A 132 7.02 16.90 2.54
C LEU A 132 6.23 16.91 1.23
N SER A 133 5.51 18.00 0.93
CA SER A 133 4.71 18.15 -0.30
C SER A 133 5.55 18.16 -1.60
N GLN A 134 6.84 18.48 -1.50
CA GLN A 134 7.78 18.36 -2.63
C GLN A 134 8.21 16.92 -2.92
N ARG A 135 8.00 15.99 -1.98
CA ARG A 135 8.47 14.60 -2.06
C ARG A 135 7.36 13.57 -2.26
N CYS A 136 6.15 13.92 -1.89
CA CYS A 136 4.97 13.07 -2.06
C CYS A 136 3.72 13.92 -2.30
N GLU A 137 2.71 13.31 -2.88
CA GLU A 137 1.39 13.90 -2.98
C GLU A 137 0.67 13.74 -1.63
N ILE A 138 0.18 14.84 -1.07
CA ILE A 138 -0.59 14.83 0.18
C ILE A 138 -2.05 15.07 -0.17
N VAL A 139 -2.90 14.13 0.23
CA VAL A 139 -4.33 14.14 -0.05
C VAL A 139 -5.11 14.25 1.25
N PRO A 140 -5.70 15.42 1.52
CA PRO A 140 -6.60 15.58 2.67
C PRO A 140 -7.83 14.71 2.53
N LEU A 141 -8.18 14.02 3.59
CA LEU A 141 -9.35 13.16 3.69
C LEU A 141 -9.82 13.09 5.13
N ASP A 142 -11.10 13.36 5.36
CA ASP A 142 -11.67 13.36 6.71
C ASP A 142 -11.56 11.98 7.37
N THR A 143 -11.37 12.00 8.69
CA THR A 143 -11.37 10.79 9.51
C THR A 143 -12.54 10.77 10.47
N HIS A 144 -12.95 9.58 10.87
CA HIS A 144 -13.89 9.34 11.95
C HIS A 144 -13.16 8.65 13.11
N ASN A 145 -13.08 9.31 14.26
CA ASN A 145 -12.32 8.82 15.41
C ASN A 145 -10.84 8.49 15.07
N GLY A 146 -10.20 9.33 14.25
CA GLY A 146 -8.81 9.14 13.81
C GLY A 146 -8.62 7.99 12.80
N ARG A 147 -9.68 7.52 12.18
CA ARG A 147 -9.65 6.45 11.16
C ARG A 147 -10.29 6.93 9.87
N PHE A 148 -9.65 6.63 8.74
CA PHE A 148 -10.23 6.88 7.43
C PHE A 148 -11.41 5.94 7.14
N ASP A 149 -12.41 6.45 6.44
CA ASP A 149 -13.41 5.62 5.79
C ASP A 149 -12.75 4.91 4.60
N MET A 150 -12.54 3.60 4.71
CA MET A 150 -11.82 2.83 3.67
C MET A 150 -12.51 2.85 2.30
N PRO A 151 -13.84 2.77 2.18
CA PRO A 151 -14.52 3.02 0.91
C PRO A 151 -14.10 4.32 0.24
N THR A 152 -14.02 5.43 0.97
CA THR A 152 -13.62 6.74 0.43
C THR A 152 -12.15 6.75 -0.04
N VAL A 153 -11.23 6.15 0.73
CA VAL A 153 -9.83 5.96 0.30
C VAL A 153 -9.77 5.17 -1.00
N LEU A 154 -10.48 4.05 -1.07
CA LEU A 154 -10.47 3.17 -2.24
C LEU A 154 -11.11 3.81 -3.46
N GLN A 155 -12.15 4.61 -3.27
CA GLN A 155 -12.78 5.38 -4.35
C GLN A 155 -11.81 6.42 -4.91
N ASN A 156 -11.08 7.14 -4.06
CA ASN A 156 -10.04 8.08 -4.50
C ASN A 156 -8.95 7.39 -5.33
N LEU A 157 -8.53 6.18 -4.93
CA LEU A 157 -7.59 5.39 -5.71
C LEU A 157 -8.19 4.90 -7.05
N ALA A 158 -9.46 4.53 -7.07
CA ALA A 158 -10.15 4.10 -8.29
C ALA A 158 -10.29 5.25 -9.30
N GLU A 159 -10.54 6.49 -8.86
CA GLU A 159 -10.57 7.70 -9.68
C GLU A 159 -9.21 7.99 -10.33
N ARG A 160 -8.12 7.55 -9.71
CA ARG A 160 -6.74 7.58 -10.24
C ARG A 160 -6.41 6.36 -11.12
N GLU A 161 -7.42 5.63 -11.57
CA GLU A 161 -7.31 4.44 -12.43
C GLU A 161 -6.58 3.25 -11.80
N ILE A 162 -6.41 3.22 -10.47
CA ILE A 162 -5.84 2.08 -9.76
C ILE A 162 -6.83 0.92 -9.76
N ASN A 163 -6.44 -0.20 -10.35
CA ASN A 163 -7.26 -1.41 -10.46
C ASN A 163 -6.98 -2.42 -9.34
N ASN A 164 -5.71 -2.53 -8.94
CA ASN A 164 -5.25 -3.53 -7.98
C ASN A 164 -4.42 -2.89 -6.87
N VAL A 165 -4.85 -3.05 -5.63
CA VAL A 165 -4.14 -2.58 -4.45
C VAL A 165 -3.69 -3.76 -3.61
N MET A 166 -2.41 -3.82 -3.27
CA MET A 166 -1.88 -4.75 -2.27
C MET A 166 -1.71 -4.01 -0.94
N VAL A 167 -2.32 -4.52 0.12
CA VAL A 167 -2.17 -3.99 1.47
C VAL A 167 -1.05 -4.75 2.17
N GLU A 168 0.00 -4.02 2.54
CA GLU A 168 1.11 -4.52 3.36
C GLU A 168 1.15 -3.71 4.66
N ALA A 169 0.48 -4.19 5.69
CA ALA A 169 0.36 -3.47 6.95
C ALA A 169 0.33 -4.43 8.14
N GLY A 170 0.63 -3.90 9.31
CA GLY A 170 0.41 -4.59 10.57
C GLY A 170 -1.09 -4.82 10.85
N LEU A 171 -1.38 -5.59 11.88
CA LEU A 171 -2.73 -6.00 12.27
C LEU A 171 -3.69 -4.81 12.50
N SER A 172 -3.18 -3.66 12.92
CA SER A 172 -4.00 -2.47 13.18
C SER A 172 -4.73 -1.94 11.93
N LEU A 173 -4.16 -2.08 10.74
CA LEU A 173 -4.81 -1.67 9.50
C LEU A 173 -5.77 -2.75 8.97
N ILE A 174 -5.53 -4.01 9.32
CA ILE A 174 -6.36 -5.14 8.89
C ILE A 174 -7.65 -5.22 9.72
N HIS A 175 -7.66 -4.67 10.91
CA HIS A 175 -8.83 -4.63 11.82
C HIS A 175 -9.70 -3.37 11.67
N ILE A 176 -9.52 -2.61 10.59
CA ILE A 176 -10.37 -1.46 10.25
C ILE A 176 -11.67 -1.93 9.61
#